data_44218956b4fa20de6319faba3d119aa0
#
_entry.id   44218956b4fa20de6319faba3d119aa0
#
_cell.length_a   1.000
_cell.length_b   1.000
_cell.length_c   1.000
_cell.angle_alpha   90.00
_cell.angle_beta   90.00
_cell.angle_gamma   90.00
#
_symmetry.space_group_name_H-M   'P 1'
#
loop_
_entity.id
_entity.type
_entity.pdbx_description
1 polymer ?
#
loop_
_entity_poly.entity_id
_entity_poly.type
_entity_poly.pdbx_seq_one_letter_code
_entity_poly.pdbx_strand_id
1 'polypeptide(L)'
;YLSEKGYATINDMPVDEVKKVIGYHVLYYSYNKEKLVNFRPTGNTETEEEQNVAAGLYYKHRTRSSDAPTIETTATGSSVMVYHLERYLPVFSYRYFQTKGIDAKSNYEAFYPNSTWTGDNGFNVSNASVKEYGIIANNGYIHTVDRVIEPLETIYTELKKQDEYSIFFNLYDSFGEYIADNTLSNSYAAAYGVDTLYQYQHNSLPNIACEWPTSSYLNFTLLTATAYSIFAPSNTAINHFFDNFWKVGGYSSLGEVDPLALNYFLYQFIYGGSLVFPEEIGTGKLESLLGSPININPAMLNEKIMCVNGALYGMNEIQEPSAFASVVGPLFQYRDARSFLYALGGSSLISSYTSNLVKYIMLVPTADQFDASGIRTVYSTQGLEEMGDDGWSEISSSAKQNIMYLHSASIPSGQESELPENGMKVIPTQSSWNFWFVKDGEITCNAIFNQQLNPQFNGEVFFPFTKLKDGSNGSAYSFDCNQLFMAESGDLNYNLAICADRNYPYYCFTQLLRQTDIISNQVLMNIFLKGRFVAFIPTNEAIRQALLDN
;
A
#
# COMPACT_ATOMS: atom_id res chain seq x y z
N TYR A 1 27.07 4.66 -31.05
CA TYR A 1 25.62 4.98 -31.06
C TYR A 1 24.96 4.66 -32.42
N LEU A 2 25.44 5.27 -33.53
CA LEU A 2 24.82 5.03 -34.86
C LEU A 2 24.80 3.54 -35.20
N SER A 3 25.95 2.87 -35.06
CA SER A 3 26.08 1.43 -35.32
C SER A 3 25.18 0.57 -34.40
N GLU A 4 25.07 0.94 -33.14
CA GLU A 4 24.20 0.24 -32.16
C GLU A 4 22.71 0.38 -32.49
N LYS A 5 22.32 1.52 -33.07
CA LYS A 5 20.95 1.78 -33.55
C LYS A 5 20.70 1.30 -34.99
N GLY A 6 21.72 0.72 -35.66
CA GLY A 6 21.62 0.19 -37.01
C GLY A 6 21.71 1.24 -38.11
N TYR A 7 22.18 2.44 -37.81
CA TYR A 7 22.37 3.50 -38.80
C TYR A 7 23.80 3.52 -39.34
N ALA A 8 23.98 3.61 -40.65
CA ALA A 8 25.29 3.75 -41.26
C ALA A 8 25.86 5.16 -41.09
N THR A 9 24.99 6.16 -41.20
CA THR A 9 25.36 7.58 -41.05
C THR A 9 24.28 8.35 -40.29
N ILE A 10 24.59 9.56 -39.84
CA ILE A 10 23.61 10.46 -39.18
C ILE A 10 22.43 10.83 -40.09
N ASN A 11 22.66 10.81 -41.42
CA ASN A 11 21.60 11.13 -42.38
C ASN A 11 20.55 10.02 -42.52
N ASP A 12 20.86 8.82 -42.05
CA ASP A 12 19.94 7.69 -42.06
C ASP A 12 18.99 7.71 -40.85
N MET A 13 19.27 8.55 -39.86
CA MET A 13 18.39 8.69 -38.70
C MET A 13 17.15 9.50 -39.05
N PRO A 14 15.96 9.07 -38.59
CA PRO A 14 14.74 9.88 -38.66
C PRO A 14 14.94 11.25 -37.97
N VAL A 15 14.41 12.31 -38.58
CA VAL A 15 14.61 13.68 -38.07
C VAL A 15 14.11 13.84 -36.64
N ASP A 16 13.02 13.16 -36.26
CA ASP A 16 12.46 13.25 -34.92
C ASP A 16 13.34 12.54 -33.89
N GLU A 17 14.00 11.45 -34.27
CA GLU A 17 15.01 10.81 -33.42
C GLU A 17 16.25 11.69 -33.24
N VAL A 18 16.72 12.35 -34.31
CA VAL A 18 17.80 13.33 -34.20
C VAL A 18 17.42 14.47 -33.27
N LYS A 19 16.20 15.03 -33.39
CA LYS A 19 15.72 16.08 -32.47
C LYS A 19 15.67 15.60 -31.04
N LYS A 20 15.19 14.38 -30.81
CA LYS A 20 15.12 13.75 -29.48
C LYS A 20 16.51 13.65 -28.85
N VAL A 21 17.48 13.10 -29.57
CA VAL A 21 18.85 12.92 -29.10
C VAL A 21 19.51 14.28 -28.84
N ILE A 22 19.48 15.22 -29.81
CA ILE A 22 20.08 16.55 -29.65
C ILE A 22 19.42 17.30 -28.48
N GLY A 23 18.07 17.27 -28.41
CA GLY A 23 17.33 17.90 -27.32
C GLY A 23 17.73 17.37 -25.95
N TYR A 24 18.04 16.07 -25.84
CA TYR A 24 18.44 15.44 -24.59
C TYR A 24 19.82 15.89 -24.09
N HIS A 25 20.68 16.39 -24.97
CA HIS A 25 21.98 17.00 -24.61
C HIS A 25 21.87 18.46 -24.20
N VAL A 26 20.68 19.06 -24.23
CA VAL A 26 20.50 20.49 -23.94
C VAL A 26 19.56 20.68 -22.77
N LEU A 27 20.06 21.21 -21.66
CA LEU A 27 19.27 21.54 -20.48
C LEU A 27 18.56 22.90 -20.65
N TYR A 28 17.44 23.09 -19.93
CA TYR A 28 16.68 24.35 -19.96
C TYR A 28 17.39 25.52 -19.33
N TYR A 29 18.23 25.26 -18.30
CA TYR A 29 18.91 26.30 -17.54
C TYR A 29 20.42 26.19 -17.64
N SER A 30 21.09 27.29 -17.34
CA SER A 30 22.55 27.38 -17.31
C SER A 30 23.09 26.77 -16.01
N TYR A 31 23.68 25.59 -16.11
CA TYR A 31 24.30 24.90 -14.98
C TYR A 31 25.82 24.79 -15.18
N ASN A 32 26.60 25.38 -14.27
CA ASN A 32 28.01 25.06 -14.14
C ASN A 32 28.21 23.74 -13.36
N LYS A 33 29.44 23.27 -13.25
CA LYS A 33 29.77 22.05 -12.51
C LYS A 33 29.23 22.09 -11.10
N GLU A 34 29.45 23.18 -10.38
CA GLU A 34 29.04 23.32 -8.98
C GLU A 34 27.53 23.18 -8.81
N LYS A 35 26.74 23.78 -9.68
CA LYS A 35 25.29 23.65 -9.68
C LYS A 35 24.84 22.26 -10.02
N LEU A 36 25.49 21.55 -10.95
CA LEU A 36 25.13 20.17 -11.29
C LEU A 36 25.43 19.19 -10.16
N VAL A 37 26.61 19.35 -9.51
CA VAL A 37 27.09 18.46 -8.45
C VAL A 37 26.40 18.74 -7.11
N ASN A 38 26.08 20.02 -6.84
CA ASN A 38 25.48 20.47 -5.58
C ASN A 38 24.03 20.95 -5.77
N PHE A 39 23.34 20.49 -6.78
CA PHE A 39 21.97 20.91 -7.04
C PHE A 39 21.09 20.61 -5.83
N ARG A 40 20.31 21.60 -5.44
CA ARG A 40 19.36 21.51 -4.32
C ARG A 40 17.97 21.76 -4.85
N PRO A 41 17.07 20.82 -4.63
CA PRO A 41 15.69 20.95 -5.08
C PRO A 41 14.94 22.10 -4.39
N THR A 42 15.28 22.42 -3.14
CA THR A 42 14.59 23.45 -2.35
C THR A 42 15.41 24.74 -2.33
N GLY A 43 14.96 25.77 -3.01
CA GLY A 43 15.61 27.08 -3.05
C GLY A 43 15.73 27.81 -1.71
N ASN A 44 15.22 27.25 -0.61
CA ASN A 44 15.10 27.88 0.71
C ASN A 44 15.82 27.15 1.84
N THR A 45 16.72 26.22 1.55
CA THR A 45 17.54 25.60 2.60
C THR A 45 18.65 26.56 3.02
N GLU A 46 18.55 27.10 4.20
CA GLU A 46 19.47 28.10 4.73
C GLU A 46 20.68 27.47 5.43
N THR A 47 20.57 26.23 5.90
CA THR A 47 21.63 25.57 6.65
C THR A 47 22.43 24.58 5.82
N GLU A 48 23.72 24.42 6.14
CA GLU A 48 24.62 23.45 5.49
C GLU A 48 24.15 22.01 5.72
N GLU A 49 23.53 21.73 6.85
CA GLU A 49 23.00 20.42 7.21
C GLU A 49 21.78 20.05 6.34
N GLU A 50 20.81 20.94 6.18
CA GLU A 50 19.68 20.76 5.26
C GLU A 50 20.12 20.62 3.80
N GLN A 51 21.19 21.30 3.45
CA GLN A 51 21.80 21.21 2.13
C GLN A 51 22.41 19.83 1.86
N ASN A 52 23.01 19.21 2.88
CA ASN A 52 23.59 17.88 2.79
C ASN A 52 22.52 16.77 2.74
N VAL A 53 21.41 16.93 3.45
CA VAL A 53 20.26 16.01 3.37
C VAL A 53 19.65 16.02 1.96
N ALA A 54 19.52 17.21 1.35
CA ALA A 54 19.04 17.32 -0.04
C ALA A 54 19.98 16.66 -1.06
N ALA A 55 21.28 16.55 -0.77
CA ALA A 55 22.25 15.91 -1.65
C ALA A 55 22.06 14.38 -1.81
N GLY A 56 21.27 13.74 -0.95
CA GLY A 56 20.91 12.32 -1.09
C GLY A 56 19.80 12.00 -2.08
N LEU A 57 19.21 13.02 -2.69
CA LEU A 57 18.12 12.83 -3.62
C LEU A 57 18.60 12.48 -5.03
N TYR A 58 17.72 11.84 -5.81
CA TYR A 58 17.96 11.58 -7.23
C TYR A 58 17.84 12.88 -8.01
N TYR A 59 18.96 13.34 -8.58
CA TYR A 59 19.02 14.58 -9.34
C TYR A 59 18.78 14.33 -10.82
N LYS A 60 17.77 14.97 -11.36
CA LYS A 60 17.47 14.98 -12.78
C LYS A 60 17.11 16.39 -13.23
N HIS A 61 17.57 16.75 -14.42
CA HIS A 61 17.41 18.09 -14.98
C HIS A 61 16.56 18.05 -16.25
N ARG A 62 15.63 19.01 -16.39
CA ARG A 62 14.78 19.14 -17.56
C ARG A 62 15.60 19.43 -18.80
N THR A 63 15.38 18.67 -19.87
CA THR A 63 16.04 18.83 -21.17
C THR A 63 15.10 19.47 -22.20
N ARG A 64 15.63 19.74 -23.39
CA ARG A 64 14.86 20.17 -24.56
C ARG A 64 14.32 18.99 -25.38
N SER A 65 14.46 17.77 -24.88
CA SER A 65 13.95 16.57 -25.55
C SER A 65 12.51 16.29 -25.19
N SER A 66 11.67 16.01 -26.17
CA SER A 66 10.30 15.51 -26.01
C SER A 66 9.98 14.51 -27.10
N ASP A 67 9.01 13.63 -26.83
CA ASP A 67 8.43 12.76 -27.87
C ASP A 67 7.26 13.47 -28.57
N ALA A 68 6.97 13.04 -29.79
CA ALA A 68 5.74 13.45 -30.47
C ALA A 68 4.53 12.86 -29.73
N PRO A 69 3.38 13.55 -29.71
CA PRO A 69 2.16 12.99 -29.17
C PRO A 69 1.79 11.66 -29.82
N THR A 70 1.27 10.73 -29.04
CA THR A 70 0.81 9.42 -29.50
C THR A 70 -0.71 9.36 -29.48
N ILE A 71 -1.29 8.47 -30.30
CA ILE A 71 -2.72 8.15 -30.25
C ILE A 71 -2.86 6.85 -29.48
N GLU A 72 -3.58 6.91 -28.37
CA GLU A 72 -3.84 5.77 -27.50
C GLU A 72 -5.35 5.47 -27.47
N THR A 73 -5.69 4.25 -27.05
CA THR A 73 -7.10 3.83 -26.92
C THR A 73 -7.46 3.73 -25.45
N THR A 74 -8.53 4.42 -25.03
CA THR A 74 -9.06 4.34 -23.67
C THR A 74 -9.72 2.98 -23.40
N ALA A 75 -9.96 2.66 -22.14
CA ALA A 75 -10.72 1.47 -21.74
C ALA A 75 -12.14 1.42 -22.35
N THR A 76 -12.71 2.57 -22.69
CA THR A 76 -14.03 2.68 -23.35
C THR A 76 -13.95 2.55 -24.87
N GLY A 77 -12.76 2.35 -25.45
CA GLY A 77 -12.52 2.22 -26.89
C GLY A 77 -12.41 3.54 -27.66
N SER A 78 -12.35 4.68 -26.97
CA SER A 78 -12.16 5.99 -27.59
C SER A 78 -10.70 6.24 -27.91
N SER A 79 -10.38 6.81 -29.08
CA SER A 79 -9.03 7.25 -29.42
C SER A 79 -8.77 8.62 -28.83
N VAL A 80 -7.65 8.78 -28.13
CA VAL A 80 -7.23 10.03 -27.49
C VAL A 80 -5.78 10.36 -27.87
N MET A 81 -5.47 11.65 -27.98
CA MET A 81 -4.10 12.10 -28.22
C MET A 81 -3.40 12.37 -26.90
N VAL A 82 -2.36 11.59 -26.62
CA VAL A 82 -1.55 11.70 -25.41
C VAL A 82 -0.34 12.57 -25.68
N TYR A 83 -0.19 13.63 -24.87
CA TYR A 83 0.94 14.56 -24.97
C TYR A 83 2.08 14.08 -24.07
N HIS A 84 3.31 14.02 -24.61
CA HIS A 84 4.51 13.66 -23.89
C HIS A 84 5.26 14.91 -23.46
N LEU A 85 5.66 14.93 -22.18
CA LEU A 85 6.41 16.03 -21.60
C LEU A 85 7.90 15.91 -21.94
N GLU A 86 8.64 16.99 -21.72
CA GLU A 86 10.09 16.97 -21.93
C GLU A 86 10.74 16.03 -20.93
N ARG A 87 11.75 15.32 -21.42
CA ARG A 87 12.50 14.33 -20.65
C ARG A 87 13.49 14.96 -19.70
N TYR A 88 13.75 14.29 -18.62
CA TYR A 88 14.76 14.66 -17.64
C TYR A 88 16.03 13.84 -17.83
N LEU A 89 17.17 14.49 -17.56
CA LEU A 89 18.50 13.93 -17.64
C LEU A 89 19.06 13.72 -16.22
N PRO A 90 19.37 12.48 -15.79
CA PRO A 90 19.99 12.25 -14.49
C PRO A 90 21.45 12.63 -14.49
N VAL A 91 21.89 13.24 -13.37
CA VAL A 91 23.29 13.56 -13.09
C VAL A 91 23.72 12.81 -11.84
N PHE A 92 24.66 11.90 -12.00
CA PHE A 92 25.24 11.13 -10.91
C PHE A 92 26.55 11.78 -10.47
N SER A 93 26.58 12.30 -9.23
CA SER A 93 27.77 12.91 -8.66
C SER A 93 28.34 12.06 -7.52
N TYR A 94 29.62 12.23 -7.20
CA TYR A 94 30.23 11.59 -6.04
C TYR A 94 29.48 11.91 -4.74
N ARG A 95 28.94 13.13 -4.60
CA ARG A 95 28.14 13.54 -3.42
C ARG A 95 26.84 12.78 -3.31
N TYR A 96 26.20 12.52 -4.42
CA TYR A 96 24.97 11.73 -4.45
C TYR A 96 25.18 10.35 -3.84
N PHE A 97 26.22 9.63 -4.28
CA PHE A 97 26.54 8.30 -3.74
C PHE A 97 27.06 8.36 -2.30
N GLN A 98 27.86 9.35 -1.96
CA GLN A 98 28.35 9.55 -0.60
C GLN A 98 27.21 9.75 0.41
N THR A 99 26.21 10.54 0.05
CA THR A 99 25.04 10.77 0.93
C THR A 99 24.22 9.49 1.12
N LYS A 100 24.15 8.63 0.11
CA LYS A 100 23.52 7.30 0.22
C LYS A 100 24.39 6.29 0.99
N GLY A 101 25.67 6.58 1.20
CA GLY A 101 26.61 5.69 1.89
C GLY A 101 26.96 4.44 1.10
N ILE A 102 26.93 4.52 -0.24
CA ILE A 102 27.20 3.42 -1.16
C ILE A 102 28.38 3.71 -2.09
N ASP A 103 29.00 2.67 -2.66
CA ASP A 103 30.11 2.83 -3.58
C ASP A 103 29.65 3.38 -4.94
N ALA A 104 30.20 4.54 -5.32
CA ALA A 104 29.79 5.24 -6.53
C ALA A 104 30.07 4.45 -7.80
N LYS A 105 31.26 3.84 -7.90
CA LYS A 105 31.72 3.15 -9.10
C LYS A 105 30.89 1.88 -9.36
N SER A 106 30.83 0.99 -8.40
CA SER A 106 30.13 -0.28 -8.56
C SER A 106 28.64 -0.09 -8.84
N ASN A 107 27.99 0.86 -8.15
CA ASN A 107 26.56 1.12 -8.32
C ASN A 107 26.24 1.84 -9.65
N TYR A 108 27.08 2.79 -10.09
CA TYR A 108 26.93 3.42 -11.39
C TYR A 108 27.14 2.43 -12.54
N GLU A 109 28.27 1.70 -12.51
CA GLU A 109 28.62 0.74 -13.56
C GLU A 109 27.67 -0.48 -13.60
N ALA A 110 26.93 -0.76 -12.51
CA ALA A 110 25.88 -1.78 -12.52
C ALA A 110 24.71 -1.44 -13.46
N PHE A 111 24.40 -0.16 -13.65
CA PHE A 111 23.41 0.29 -14.63
C PHE A 111 24.01 0.61 -15.99
N TYR A 112 25.28 1.00 -16.02
CA TYR A 112 25.99 1.44 -17.22
C TYR A 112 27.31 0.68 -17.38
N PRO A 113 27.25 -0.66 -17.66
CA PRO A 113 28.44 -1.51 -17.67
C PRO A 113 29.46 -1.13 -18.76
N ASN A 114 29.02 -0.42 -19.80
CA ASN A 114 29.86 0.08 -20.87
C ASN A 114 30.38 1.50 -20.65
N SER A 115 30.08 2.10 -19.50
CA SER A 115 30.50 3.44 -19.12
C SER A 115 31.55 3.37 -18.02
N THR A 116 32.32 4.44 -17.85
CA THR A 116 33.36 4.54 -16.81
C THR A 116 32.98 5.61 -15.82
N TRP A 117 33.06 5.29 -14.53
CA TRP A 117 32.89 6.29 -13.47
C TRP A 117 34.07 7.29 -13.48
N THR A 118 33.78 8.59 -13.37
CA THR A 118 34.78 9.68 -13.49
C THR A 118 35.68 9.87 -12.26
N GLY A 119 35.51 9.06 -11.20
CA GLY A 119 36.34 9.09 -9.99
C GLY A 119 35.80 9.98 -8.87
N ASP A 120 36.59 10.16 -7.80
CA ASP A 120 36.15 10.65 -6.49
C ASP A 120 35.50 12.03 -6.47
N ASN A 121 35.91 12.93 -7.38
CA ASN A 121 35.34 14.27 -7.47
C ASN A 121 34.64 14.53 -8.81
N GLY A 122 34.32 13.45 -9.50
CA GLY A 122 33.69 13.50 -10.81
C GLY A 122 32.17 13.45 -10.76
N PHE A 123 31.59 13.56 -11.94
CA PHE A 123 30.19 13.27 -12.15
C PHE A 123 29.96 12.69 -13.55
N ASN A 124 28.94 11.90 -13.67
CA ASN A 124 28.47 11.30 -14.91
C ASN A 124 27.08 11.82 -15.22
N VAL A 125 26.77 11.90 -16.50
CA VAL A 125 25.48 12.35 -17.00
C VAL A 125 24.85 11.18 -17.75
N SER A 126 23.80 10.57 -17.17
CA SER A 126 23.24 9.32 -17.66
C SER A 126 24.36 8.29 -17.94
N ASN A 127 24.45 7.73 -19.17
CA ASN A 127 25.47 6.76 -19.60
C ASN A 127 26.83 7.36 -19.94
N ALA A 128 27.04 8.69 -19.84
CA ALA A 128 28.23 9.36 -20.32
C ALA A 128 29.11 9.91 -19.19
N SER A 129 30.43 9.74 -19.33
CA SER A 129 31.42 10.37 -18.47
C SER A 129 31.73 11.80 -18.92
N VAL A 130 31.72 12.75 -18.01
CA VAL A 130 32.10 14.14 -18.31
C VAL A 130 33.62 14.23 -18.34
N LYS A 131 34.18 14.74 -19.46
CA LYS A 131 35.63 14.86 -19.70
C LYS A 131 36.15 16.26 -19.38
N GLU A 132 35.45 17.27 -19.87
CA GLU A 132 35.77 18.67 -19.58
C GLU A 132 34.48 19.36 -19.14
N TYR A 133 34.58 20.29 -18.23
CA TYR A 133 33.41 21.00 -17.71
C TYR A 133 33.69 22.49 -17.51
N GLY A 134 32.62 23.27 -17.61
CA GLY A 134 32.68 24.70 -17.31
C GLY A 134 33.27 25.58 -18.42
N ILE A 135 33.27 25.08 -19.66
CA ILE A 135 33.60 25.93 -20.81
C ILE A 135 32.51 27.01 -20.91
N ILE A 136 32.92 28.28 -20.79
CA ILE A 136 32.00 29.41 -20.72
C ILE A 136 31.60 29.84 -22.13
N ALA A 137 30.29 29.91 -22.37
CA ALA A 137 29.70 30.55 -23.53
C ALA A 137 28.92 31.80 -23.09
N ASN A 138 28.59 32.70 -24.03
CA ASN A 138 27.86 33.94 -23.73
C ASN A 138 26.50 33.71 -23.06
N ASN A 139 25.88 32.54 -23.28
CA ASN A 139 24.54 32.22 -22.83
C ASN A 139 24.48 30.92 -21.99
N GLY A 140 25.62 30.38 -21.55
CA GLY A 140 25.60 29.14 -20.74
C GLY A 140 26.96 28.49 -20.57
N TYR A 141 26.94 27.20 -20.30
CA TYR A 141 28.13 26.38 -20.13
C TYR A 141 28.10 25.19 -21.07
N ILE A 142 29.27 24.75 -21.49
CA ILE A 142 29.49 23.55 -22.28
C ILE A 142 30.27 22.56 -21.40
N HIS A 143 29.76 21.32 -21.36
CA HIS A 143 30.44 20.19 -20.75
C HIS A 143 30.66 19.14 -21.83
N THR A 144 31.87 18.65 -21.99
CA THR A 144 32.16 17.61 -23.00
C THR A 144 32.00 16.23 -22.37
N VAL A 145 31.47 15.31 -23.14
CA VAL A 145 31.21 13.92 -22.72
C VAL A 145 31.88 12.93 -23.67
N ASP A 146 32.13 11.71 -23.19
CA ASP A 146 32.85 10.69 -23.94
C ASP A 146 32.01 9.93 -24.96
N ARG A 147 30.71 10.08 -24.91
CA ARG A 147 29.74 9.37 -25.78
C ARG A 147 28.45 10.16 -25.94
N VAL A 148 27.63 9.73 -26.89
CA VAL A 148 26.26 10.23 -27.04
C VAL A 148 25.45 9.84 -25.81
N ILE A 149 24.74 10.79 -25.21
CA ILE A 149 23.83 10.55 -24.11
C ILE A 149 22.52 9.97 -24.70
N GLU A 150 22.20 8.75 -24.31
CA GLU A 150 20.98 8.11 -24.78
C GLU A 150 19.76 8.63 -24.02
N PRO A 151 18.70 9.09 -24.72
CA PRO A 151 17.46 9.46 -24.08
C PRO A 151 16.84 8.26 -23.35
N LEU A 152 16.66 8.41 -22.04
CA LEU A 152 16.02 7.40 -21.22
C LEU A 152 14.51 7.38 -21.45
N GLU A 153 13.93 6.19 -21.43
CA GLU A 153 12.49 5.99 -21.40
C GLU A 153 11.94 6.04 -19.97
N THR A 154 10.61 6.10 -19.81
CA THR A 154 9.97 5.91 -18.53
C THR A 154 9.97 4.43 -18.12
N ILE A 155 9.77 4.14 -16.84
CA ILE A 155 9.63 2.77 -16.35
C ILE A 155 8.45 2.08 -17.06
N TYR A 156 7.35 2.79 -17.27
CA TYR A 156 6.17 2.29 -18.01
C TYR A 156 6.54 1.84 -19.42
N THR A 157 7.25 2.68 -20.16
CA THR A 157 7.64 2.38 -21.54
C THR A 157 8.60 1.20 -21.60
N GLU A 158 9.56 1.11 -20.66
CA GLU A 158 10.48 -0.03 -20.60
C GLU A 158 9.77 -1.33 -20.26
N LEU A 159 8.85 -1.34 -19.29
CA LEU A 159 8.03 -2.51 -18.99
C LEU A 159 7.17 -2.95 -20.17
N LYS A 160 6.53 -1.99 -20.88
CA LYS A 160 5.66 -2.27 -22.04
C LYS A 160 6.40 -2.96 -23.18
N LYS A 161 7.71 -2.73 -23.33
CA LYS A 161 8.54 -3.32 -24.38
C LYS A 161 8.91 -4.79 -24.12
N GLN A 162 8.76 -5.28 -22.87
CA GLN A 162 9.30 -6.57 -22.46
C GLN A 162 8.21 -7.60 -22.25
N ASP A 163 8.12 -8.57 -23.14
CA ASP A 163 7.14 -9.65 -23.08
C ASP A 163 7.24 -10.47 -21.78
N GLU A 164 8.44 -10.58 -21.21
CA GLU A 164 8.69 -11.33 -19.99
C GLU A 164 7.96 -10.79 -18.76
N TYR A 165 7.67 -9.49 -18.73
CA TYR A 165 6.96 -8.81 -17.62
C TYR A 165 5.54 -8.37 -18.00
N SER A 166 4.99 -8.89 -19.09
CA SER A 166 3.70 -8.46 -19.63
C SER A 166 2.53 -8.66 -18.66
N ILE A 167 2.55 -9.70 -17.81
CA ILE A 167 1.51 -9.89 -16.78
C ILE A 167 1.60 -8.76 -15.74
N PHE A 168 2.78 -8.45 -15.24
CA PHE A 168 2.96 -7.37 -14.28
C PHE A 168 2.58 -6.01 -14.88
N PHE A 169 2.99 -5.75 -16.12
CA PHE A 169 2.61 -4.55 -16.85
C PHE A 169 1.09 -4.44 -16.99
N ASN A 170 0.41 -5.50 -17.46
CA ASN A 170 -1.04 -5.50 -17.65
C ASN A 170 -1.81 -5.32 -16.34
N LEU A 171 -1.32 -5.91 -15.23
CA LEU A 171 -1.91 -5.68 -13.91
C LEU A 171 -1.78 -4.22 -13.50
N TYR A 172 -0.61 -3.60 -13.67
CA TYR A 172 -0.41 -2.18 -13.39
C TYR A 172 -1.32 -1.31 -14.29
N ASP A 173 -1.29 -1.56 -15.59
CA ASP A 173 -2.03 -0.77 -16.59
C ASP A 173 -3.56 -0.85 -16.43
N SER A 174 -4.07 -1.97 -15.89
CA SER A 174 -5.51 -2.14 -15.62
C SER A 174 -6.09 -1.14 -14.60
N PHE A 175 -5.26 -0.48 -13.81
CA PHE A 175 -5.64 0.57 -12.86
C PHE A 175 -5.34 1.98 -13.38
N GLY A 176 -4.82 2.10 -14.60
CA GLY A 176 -4.49 3.38 -15.24
C GLY A 176 -5.59 3.87 -16.16
N GLU A 177 -5.61 5.17 -16.40
CA GLU A 177 -6.54 5.81 -17.32
C GLU A 177 -5.93 7.02 -18.03
N TYR A 178 -6.52 7.40 -19.17
CA TYR A 178 -6.16 8.63 -19.87
C TYR A 178 -7.11 9.74 -19.48
N ILE A 179 -6.57 10.80 -18.87
CA ILE A 179 -7.34 11.96 -18.38
C ILE A 179 -7.03 13.18 -19.22
N ALA A 180 -8.06 13.94 -19.59
CA ALA A 180 -7.93 15.20 -20.29
C ALA A 180 -7.17 16.23 -19.43
N ASP A 181 -6.12 16.84 -19.96
CA ASP A 181 -5.34 17.88 -19.32
C ASP A 181 -5.64 19.25 -19.93
N ASN A 182 -6.36 20.08 -19.17
CA ASN A 182 -6.77 21.41 -19.62
C ASN A 182 -5.58 22.36 -19.83
N THR A 183 -4.52 22.24 -19.03
CA THR A 183 -3.33 23.11 -19.13
C THR A 183 -2.57 22.82 -20.39
N LEU A 184 -2.33 21.56 -20.69
CA LEU A 184 -1.67 21.12 -21.92
C LEU A 184 -2.54 21.40 -23.14
N SER A 185 -3.84 21.16 -23.06
CA SER A 185 -4.79 21.42 -24.14
C SER A 185 -4.78 22.90 -24.53
N ASN A 186 -4.90 23.80 -23.57
CA ASN A 186 -4.87 25.24 -23.82
C ASN A 186 -3.53 25.72 -24.43
N SER A 187 -2.43 25.04 -24.08
CA SER A 187 -1.10 25.45 -24.53
C SER A 187 -0.69 24.87 -25.88
N TYR A 188 -1.11 23.64 -26.17
CA TYR A 188 -0.52 22.86 -27.26
C TYR A 188 -1.51 22.17 -28.20
N ALA A 189 -2.79 21.98 -27.84
CA ALA A 189 -3.73 21.20 -28.64
C ALA A 189 -3.90 21.74 -30.07
N ALA A 190 -3.96 23.07 -30.23
CA ALA A 190 -4.10 23.72 -31.51
C ALA A 190 -2.94 23.43 -32.49
N ALA A 191 -1.72 23.22 -31.97
CA ALA A 191 -0.56 22.89 -32.79
C ALA A 191 -0.66 21.48 -33.42
N TYR A 192 -1.48 20.61 -32.82
CA TYR A 192 -1.70 19.24 -33.30
C TYR A 192 -3.08 19.05 -33.96
N GLY A 193 -3.85 20.13 -34.09
CA GLY A 193 -5.17 20.09 -34.74
C GLY A 193 -6.25 19.35 -33.96
N VAL A 194 -6.13 19.32 -32.63
CA VAL A 194 -7.08 18.71 -31.71
C VAL A 194 -7.58 19.73 -30.68
N ASP A 195 -8.73 19.45 -30.04
CA ASP A 195 -9.28 20.32 -29.00
C ASP A 195 -8.75 19.94 -27.60
N THR A 196 -8.39 18.65 -27.43
CA THR A 196 -8.04 18.11 -26.11
C THR A 196 -6.81 17.21 -26.20
N LEU A 197 -5.89 17.41 -25.27
CA LEU A 197 -4.75 16.55 -25.03
C LEU A 197 -4.95 15.79 -23.72
N TYR A 198 -4.47 14.56 -23.69
CA TYR A 198 -4.61 13.65 -22.57
C TYR A 198 -3.26 13.29 -21.97
N GLN A 199 -3.31 12.90 -20.71
CA GLN A 199 -2.18 12.28 -20.03
C GLN A 199 -2.60 10.95 -19.41
N TYR A 200 -1.67 9.99 -19.37
CA TYR A 200 -1.86 8.78 -18.59
C TYR A 200 -1.76 9.10 -17.11
N GLN A 201 -2.74 8.65 -16.33
CA GLN A 201 -2.74 8.79 -14.88
C GLN A 201 -3.04 7.44 -14.22
N HIS A 202 -2.58 7.31 -12.99
CA HIS A 202 -2.83 6.16 -12.16
C HIS A 202 -3.37 6.63 -10.81
N ASN A 203 -4.58 6.19 -10.43
CA ASN A 203 -5.28 6.75 -9.28
C ASN A 203 -4.84 6.16 -7.94
N SER A 204 -4.35 4.92 -7.93
CA SER A 204 -3.99 4.18 -6.71
C SER A 204 -2.49 3.96 -6.53
N LEU A 205 -1.72 3.85 -7.61
CA LEU A 205 -0.28 3.61 -7.60
C LEU A 205 0.47 4.83 -8.16
N PRO A 206 1.79 4.96 -7.90
CA PRO A 206 2.60 5.98 -8.54
C PRO A 206 2.53 5.91 -10.06
N ASN A 207 2.45 7.06 -10.71
CA ASN A 207 2.43 7.15 -12.15
C ASN A 207 3.84 6.95 -12.74
N ILE A 208 4.15 5.70 -13.11
CA ILE A 208 5.45 5.34 -13.72
C ILE A 208 5.51 5.63 -15.22
N ALA A 209 4.43 6.13 -15.83
CA ALA A 209 4.39 6.58 -17.23
C ALA A 209 4.80 8.05 -17.39
N CYS A 210 4.81 8.82 -16.31
CA CYS A 210 5.07 10.25 -16.36
C CYS A 210 6.53 10.54 -16.04
N GLU A 211 7.20 11.33 -16.87
CA GLU A 211 8.54 11.84 -16.59
C GLU A 211 8.52 12.79 -15.39
N TRP A 212 7.44 13.51 -15.22
CA TRP A 212 7.15 14.39 -14.09
C TRP A 212 5.64 14.66 -13.98
N PRO A 213 5.11 14.80 -12.75
CA PRO A 213 3.68 15.04 -12.54
C PRO A 213 3.27 16.44 -12.99
N THR A 214 2.21 16.56 -13.78
CA THR A 214 1.68 17.86 -14.24
C THR A 214 1.26 18.79 -13.10
N SER A 215 0.69 18.25 -12.03
CA SER A 215 0.33 19.01 -10.83
C SER A 215 1.52 19.67 -10.14
N SER A 216 2.73 19.21 -10.41
CA SER A 216 3.99 19.72 -9.84
C SER A 216 4.74 20.62 -10.81
N TYR A 217 4.13 21.05 -11.90
CA TYR A 217 4.74 21.83 -12.98
C TYR A 217 5.54 23.06 -12.51
N LEU A 218 5.11 23.69 -11.44
CA LEU A 218 5.77 24.84 -10.82
C LEU A 218 6.65 24.46 -9.61
N ASN A 219 6.70 23.19 -9.22
CA ASN A 219 7.46 22.75 -8.07
C ASN A 219 8.68 21.93 -8.49
N PHE A 220 9.75 22.61 -8.86
CA PHE A 220 11.02 21.99 -9.27
C PHE A 220 11.60 21.02 -8.25
N THR A 221 11.35 21.24 -6.98
CA THR A 221 11.80 20.38 -5.88
C THR A 221 11.28 18.97 -6.03
N LEU A 222 9.97 18.83 -6.19
CA LEU A 222 9.34 17.52 -6.36
C LEU A 222 9.77 16.85 -7.66
N LEU A 223 9.86 17.61 -8.76
CA LEU A 223 10.20 17.08 -10.09
C LEU A 223 11.58 16.46 -10.16
N THR A 224 12.55 17.09 -9.52
CA THR A 224 13.95 16.65 -9.55
C THR A 224 14.25 15.54 -8.54
N ALA A 225 13.42 15.42 -7.49
CA ALA A 225 13.60 14.45 -6.41
C ALA A 225 12.75 13.18 -6.58
N THR A 226 11.64 13.26 -7.30
CA THR A 226 10.73 12.10 -7.47
C THR A 226 11.38 11.03 -8.32
N ALA A 227 11.57 9.86 -7.75
CA ALA A 227 12.02 8.65 -8.44
C ALA A 227 11.32 7.42 -7.85
N TYR A 228 11.20 6.40 -8.67
CA TYR A 228 10.65 5.10 -8.26
C TYR A 228 11.65 4.00 -8.59
N SER A 229 11.60 2.93 -7.85
CA SER A 229 12.27 1.69 -8.23
C SER A 229 11.23 0.57 -8.23
N ILE A 230 11.07 -0.06 -9.39
CA ILE A 230 10.12 -1.12 -9.62
C ILE A 230 10.87 -2.45 -9.67
N PHE A 231 10.39 -3.40 -8.92
CA PHE A 231 10.88 -4.77 -8.93
C PHE A 231 9.84 -5.65 -9.62
N ALA A 232 9.91 -5.72 -10.95
CA ALA A 232 8.90 -6.38 -11.79
C ALA A 232 9.10 -7.90 -11.81
N PRO A 233 8.19 -8.71 -11.27
CA PRO A 233 8.25 -10.16 -11.40
C PRO A 233 7.97 -10.60 -12.85
N SER A 234 8.71 -11.62 -13.30
CA SER A 234 8.46 -12.26 -14.58
C SER A 234 7.09 -12.94 -14.62
N ASN A 235 6.58 -13.19 -15.83
CA ASN A 235 5.34 -13.92 -16.03
C ASN A 235 5.36 -15.30 -15.34
N THR A 236 6.48 -15.98 -15.39
CA THR A 236 6.66 -17.27 -14.72
C THR A 236 6.57 -17.13 -13.19
N ALA A 237 7.20 -16.10 -12.63
CA ALA A 237 7.15 -15.83 -11.19
C ALA A 237 5.72 -15.50 -10.71
N ILE A 238 4.96 -14.70 -11.49
CA ILE A 238 3.56 -14.37 -11.16
C ILE A 238 2.66 -15.61 -11.25
N ASN A 239 2.80 -16.41 -12.29
CA ASN A 239 2.02 -17.65 -12.44
C ASN A 239 2.30 -18.64 -11.30
N HIS A 240 3.57 -18.79 -10.90
CA HIS A 240 3.95 -19.62 -9.77
C HIS A 240 3.34 -19.08 -8.45
N PHE A 241 3.38 -17.77 -8.24
CA PHE A 241 2.74 -17.16 -7.07
C PHE A 241 1.22 -17.35 -7.09
N PHE A 242 0.56 -17.19 -8.25
CA PHE A 242 -0.86 -17.46 -8.41
C PHE A 242 -1.23 -18.89 -8.00
N ASP A 243 -0.51 -19.88 -8.52
CA ASP A 243 -0.80 -21.30 -8.25
C ASP A 243 -0.64 -21.67 -6.76
N ASN A 244 0.32 -21.05 -6.06
CA ASN A 244 0.62 -21.38 -4.67
C ASN A 244 -0.14 -20.52 -3.65
N PHE A 245 -0.67 -19.38 -4.05
CA PHE A 245 -1.35 -18.43 -3.16
C PHE A 245 -2.83 -18.26 -3.49
N TRP A 246 -3.17 -17.66 -4.61
CA TRP A 246 -4.56 -17.31 -4.94
C TRP A 246 -5.41 -18.51 -5.36
N LYS A 247 -4.83 -19.44 -6.10
CA LYS A 247 -5.54 -20.66 -6.51
C LYS A 247 -5.91 -21.54 -5.31
N VAL A 248 -5.03 -21.60 -4.31
CA VAL A 248 -5.31 -22.25 -3.02
C VAL A 248 -6.44 -21.54 -2.28
N GLY A 249 -6.54 -20.22 -2.43
CA GLY A 249 -7.61 -19.39 -1.86
C GLY A 249 -8.94 -19.42 -2.61
N GLY A 250 -9.09 -20.26 -3.66
CA GLY A 250 -10.36 -20.46 -4.37
C GLY A 250 -10.54 -19.63 -5.64
N TYR A 251 -9.48 -19.01 -6.19
CA TYR A 251 -9.52 -18.31 -7.48
C TYR A 251 -9.12 -19.26 -8.61
N SER A 252 -9.84 -19.22 -9.74
CA SER A 252 -9.57 -20.08 -10.90
C SER A 252 -8.60 -19.46 -11.89
N SER A 253 -8.51 -18.13 -11.90
CA SER A 253 -7.61 -17.37 -12.78
C SER A 253 -7.19 -16.05 -12.13
N LEU A 254 -6.10 -15.46 -12.61
CA LEU A 254 -5.62 -14.17 -12.13
C LEU A 254 -6.64 -13.04 -12.37
N GLY A 255 -7.45 -13.15 -13.45
CA GLY A 255 -8.51 -12.19 -13.74
C GLY A 255 -9.71 -12.23 -12.79
N GLU A 256 -9.82 -13.28 -11.95
CA GLU A 256 -10.85 -13.36 -10.92
C GLU A 256 -10.37 -12.82 -9.56
N VAL A 257 -9.05 -12.64 -9.39
CA VAL A 257 -8.50 -12.11 -8.13
C VAL A 257 -9.04 -10.71 -7.91
N ASP A 258 -9.42 -10.45 -6.68
CA ASP A 258 -10.00 -9.16 -6.31
C ASP A 258 -9.07 -7.99 -6.66
N PRO A 259 -9.57 -6.94 -7.35
CA PRO A 259 -8.73 -5.81 -7.75
C PRO A 259 -8.03 -5.11 -6.57
N LEU A 260 -8.65 -5.08 -5.39
CA LEU A 260 -8.00 -4.52 -4.21
C LEU A 260 -6.81 -5.38 -3.74
N ALA A 261 -6.95 -6.71 -3.78
CA ALA A 261 -5.84 -7.62 -3.49
C ALA A 261 -4.69 -7.47 -4.52
N LEU A 262 -5.03 -7.34 -5.81
CA LEU A 262 -4.04 -7.08 -6.87
C LEU A 262 -3.35 -5.72 -6.70
N ASN A 263 -4.09 -4.70 -6.29
CA ASN A 263 -3.52 -3.38 -6.00
C ASN A 263 -2.50 -3.46 -4.84
N TYR A 264 -2.87 -4.12 -3.73
CA TYR A 264 -1.94 -4.35 -2.62
C TYR A 264 -0.74 -5.22 -3.02
N PHE A 265 -0.92 -6.16 -3.93
CA PHE A 265 0.18 -6.93 -4.50
C PHE A 265 1.16 -6.03 -5.25
N LEU A 266 0.67 -5.18 -6.14
CA LEU A 266 1.51 -4.25 -6.90
C LEU A 266 2.28 -3.27 -5.99
N TYR A 267 1.67 -2.78 -4.91
CA TYR A 267 2.35 -1.93 -3.93
C TYR A 267 3.61 -2.56 -3.33
N GLN A 268 3.68 -3.90 -3.25
CA GLN A 268 4.85 -4.59 -2.66
C GLN A 268 6.10 -4.50 -3.54
N PHE A 269 5.95 -4.21 -4.81
CA PHE A 269 7.05 -4.17 -5.80
C PHE A 269 7.44 -2.75 -6.19
N ILE A 270 6.85 -1.74 -5.56
CA ILE A 270 7.12 -0.34 -5.84
C ILE A 270 7.78 0.30 -4.63
N TYR A 271 9.01 0.75 -4.83
CA TYR A 271 9.72 1.59 -3.89
C TYR A 271 9.59 3.06 -4.33
N GLY A 272 9.10 3.91 -3.45
CA GLY A 272 8.97 5.34 -3.68
C GLY A 272 9.95 6.15 -2.84
N GLY A 273 10.33 7.34 -3.32
CA GLY A 273 11.14 8.30 -2.57
C GLY A 273 12.49 8.58 -3.17
N SER A 274 13.35 7.59 -3.40
CA SER A 274 14.62 7.79 -4.10
C SER A 274 14.98 6.60 -4.98
N LEU A 275 15.93 6.80 -5.90
CA LEU A 275 16.46 5.72 -6.72
C LEU A 275 17.19 4.69 -5.84
N VAL A 276 16.83 3.43 -5.96
CA VAL A 276 17.48 2.30 -5.27
C VAL A 276 18.59 1.75 -6.16
N PHE A 277 19.76 1.59 -5.58
CA PHE A 277 20.90 0.95 -6.23
C PHE A 277 21.10 -0.50 -5.78
N PRO A 278 21.81 -1.33 -6.55
CA PRO A 278 22.03 -2.74 -6.23
C PRO A 278 22.58 -3.01 -4.83
N GLU A 279 23.48 -2.14 -4.33
CA GLU A 279 24.06 -2.27 -2.99
C GLU A 279 23.03 -2.04 -1.86
N GLU A 280 21.96 -1.30 -2.12
CA GLU A 280 20.89 -1.04 -1.14
C GLU A 280 19.90 -2.20 -1.04
N ILE A 281 19.83 -3.06 -2.07
CA ILE A 281 18.90 -4.19 -2.14
C ILE A 281 19.38 -5.30 -1.20
N GLY A 282 18.46 -5.92 -0.49
CA GLY A 282 18.76 -6.97 0.48
C GLY A 282 19.29 -6.48 1.83
N THR A 283 19.39 -5.17 2.05
CA THR A 283 19.81 -4.60 3.33
C THR A 283 18.71 -4.64 4.40
N GLY A 284 17.47 -4.94 4.03
CA GLY A 284 16.30 -4.87 4.92
C GLY A 284 15.85 -3.45 5.30
N LYS A 285 16.45 -2.43 4.65
CA LYS A 285 16.13 -1.01 4.92
C LYS A 285 15.12 -0.41 3.95
N LEU A 286 14.82 -1.11 2.87
CA LEU A 286 13.86 -0.66 1.88
C LEU A 286 12.45 -1.00 2.32
N GLU A 287 11.54 -0.04 2.18
CA GLU A 287 10.13 -0.20 2.49
C GLU A 287 9.30 0.04 1.23
N SER A 288 8.28 -0.78 1.05
CA SER A 288 7.28 -0.59 0.00
C SER A 288 6.45 0.67 0.27
N LEU A 289 5.62 1.06 -0.68
CA LEU A 289 4.69 2.18 -0.49
C LEU A 289 3.67 1.96 0.65
N LEU A 290 3.51 0.71 1.11
CA LEU A 290 2.69 0.39 2.28
C LEU A 290 3.46 0.49 3.61
N GLY A 291 4.76 0.86 3.57
CA GLY A 291 5.61 0.89 4.76
C GLY A 291 6.02 -0.49 5.26
N SER A 292 5.82 -1.54 4.46
CA SER A 292 6.30 -2.88 4.78
C SER A 292 7.69 -3.13 4.18
N PRO A 293 8.57 -3.87 4.87
CA PRO A 293 9.90 -4.18 4.35
C PRO A 293 9.84 -4.86 2.97
N ILE A 294 10.66 -4.41 2.04
CA ILE A 294 10.87 -5.08 0.76
C ILE A 294 11.90 -6.17 0.96
N ASN A 295 11.44 -7.42 0.98
CA ASN A 295 12.29 -8.60 1.10
C ASN A 295 12.64 -9.10 -0.30
N ILE A 296 13.70 -8.54 -0.89
CA ILE A 296 14.22 -8.96 -2.19
C ILE A 296 15.62 -9.50 -1.98
N ASN A 297 15.81 -10.75 -2.36
CA ASN A 297 17.15 -11.32 -2.49
C ASN A 297 17.77 -10.83 -3.81
N PRO A 298 18.95 -10.17 -3.78
CA PRO A 298 19.62 -9.72 -5.00
C PRO A 298 19.84 -10.81 -6.04
N ALA A 299 19.94 -12.09 -5.62
CA ALA A 299 20.09 -13.23 -6.53
C ALA A 299 18.83 -13.52 -7.38
N MET A 300 17.67 -12.98 -7.00
CA MET A 300 16.42 -13.10 -7.78
C MET A 300 16.35 -12.10 -8.93
N LEU A 301 17.24 -11.10 -8.95
CA LEU A 301 17.24 -10.06 -9.97
C LEU A 301 18.00 -10.51 -11.21
N ASN A 302 17.34 -10.43 -12.37
CA ASN A 302 17.92 -10.78 -13.66
C ASN A 302 18.20 -9.59 -14.55
N GLU A 303 17.57 -8.45 -14.29
CA GLU A 303 17.70 -7.26 -15.12
C GLU A 303 17.73 -5.97 -14.30
N LYS A 304 18.42 -4.94 -14.84
CA LYS A 304 18.48 -3.61 -14.26
C LYS A 304 18.48 -2.56 -15.38
N ILE A 305 17.50 -1.70 -15.38
CA ILE A 305 17.36 -0.64 -16.40
C ILE A 305 17.22 0.70 -15.70
N MET A 306 18.07 1.66 -16.06
CA MET A 306 17.89 3.04 -15.64
C MET A 306 16.83 3.71 -16.51
N CYS A 307 15.86 4.36 -15.88
CA CYS A 307 14.77 5.09 -16.52
C CYS A 307 14.79 6.57 -16.15
N VAL A 308 14.08 7.40 -16.91
CA VAL A 308 14.01 8.86 -16.66
C VAL A 308 13.36 9.19 -15.32
N ASN A 309 12.46 8.36 -14.85
CA ASN A 309 11.71 8.52 -13.60
C ASN A 309 12.08 7.49 -12.52
N GLY A 310 13.21 6.78 -12.68
CA GLY A 310 13.69 5.84 -11.67
C GLY A 310 14.46 4.66 -12.23
N ALA A 311 14.26 3.47 -11.64
CA ALA A 311 14.89 2.23 -12.08
C ALA A 311 13.87 1.09 -12.19
N LEU A 312 14.07 0.23 -13.17
CA LEU A 312 13.36 -1.03 -13.34
C LEU A 312 14.31 -2.19 -13.05
N TYR A 313 13.88 -3.08 -12.18
CA TYR A 313 14.53 -4.35 -11.89
C TYR A 313 13.61 -5.50 -12.30
N GLY A 314 14.12 -6.46 -13.05
CA GLY A 314 13.44 -7.71 -13.36
C GLY A 314 13.68 -8.76 -12.27
N MET A 315 12.66 -9.57 -11.95
CA MET A 315 12.73 -10.62 -10.93
C MET A 315 12.28 -11.97 -11.49
N ASN A 316 13.06 -13.02 -11.23
CA ASN A 316 12.74 -14.39 -11.64
C ASN A 316 11.81 -15.11 -10.66
N GLU A 317 11.73 -14.66 -9.42
CA GLU A 317 10.94 -15.27 -8.35
C GLU A 317 10.23 -14.21 -7.53
N ILE A 318 9.11 -14.58 -6.90
CA ILE A 318 8.43 -13.80 -5.90
C ILE A 318 8.61 -14.51 -4.56
N GLN A 319 9.35 -13.88 -3.66
CA GLN A 319 9.25 -14.19 -2.23
C GLN A 319 7.93 -13.64 -1.72
N GLU A 320 7.19 -14.39 -0.91
CA GLU A 320 5.90 -13.93 -0.38
C GLU A 320 6.05 -12.52 0.23
N PRO A 321 5.34 -11.51 -0.32
CA PRO A 321 5.50 -10.14 0.15
C PRO A 321 5.12 -10.00 1.62
N SER A 322 5.77 -9.09 2.35
CA SER A 322 5.60 -8.95 3.80
C SER A 322 4.15 -8.75 4.24
N ALA A 323 3.36 -7.98 3.49
CA ALA A 323 1.94 -7.81 3.78
C ALA A 323 1.15 -9.12 3.63
N PHE A 324 1.49 -9.92 2.61
CA PHE A 324 0.86 -11.21 2.32
C PHE A 324 1.32 -12.29 3.31
N ALA A 325 2.53 -12.18 3.80
CA ALA A 325 3.08 -13.05 4.83
C ALA A 325 2.59 -12.72 6.26
N SER A 326 1.90 -11.59 6.45
CA SER A 326 1.41 -11.14 7.76
C SER A 326 0.09 -11.79 8.16
N VAL A 327 -0.41 -11.44 9.34
CA VAL A 327 -1.70 -11.88 9.88
C VAL A 327 -2.89 -11.55 8.96
N VAL A 328 -2.79 -10.50 8.12
CA VAL A 328 -3.83 -10.15 7.13
C VAL A 328 -3.66 -10.89 5.79
N GLY A 329 -2.64 -11.72 5.64
CA GLY A 329 -2.40 -12.51 4.43
C GLY A 329 -3.64 -13.27 3.91
N PRO A 330 -4.42 -13.93 4.76
CA PRO A 330 -5.65 -14.61 4.35
C PRO A 330 -6.69 -13.72 3.66
N LEU A 331 -6.73 -12.42 3.98
CA LEU A 331 -7.64 -11.48 3.35
C LEU A 331 -7.31 -11.25 1.86
N PHE A 332 -6.02 -11.32 1.52
CA PHE A 332 -5.56 -11.26 0.14
C PHE A 332 -5.67 -12.59 -0.59
N GLN A 333 -5.62 -13.70 0.15
CA GLN A 333 -5.56 -15.05 -0.38
C GLN A 333 -6.93 -15.64 -0.68
N TYR A 334 -7.88 -15.56 0.27
CA TYR A 334 -9.14 -16.29 0.20
C TYR A 334 -10.25 -15.46 -0.45
N ARG A 335 -10.91 -16.05 -1.44
CA ARG A 335 -12.03 -15.42 -2.15
C ARG A 335 -13.19 -15.04 -1.20
N ASP A 336 -13.45 -15.85 -0.20
CA ASP A 336 -14.54 -15.64 0.75
C ASP A 336 -14.23 -14.56 1.81
N ALA A 337 -12.97 -14.13 1.92
CA ALA A 337 -12.55 -13.05 2.82
C ALA A 337 -12.63 -11.64 2.21
N ARG A 338 -13.17 -11.48 0.98
CA ARG A 338 -13.20 -10.19 0.27
C ARG A 338 -13.94 -9.08 1.02
N SER A 339 -15.04 -9.41 1.70
CA SER A 339 -15.76 -8.42 2.51
C SER A 339 -14.88 -7.86 3.64
N PHE A 340 -14.10 -8.72 4.28
CA PHE A 340 -13.16 -8.30 5.32
C PHE A 340 -11.95 -7.57 4.75
N LEU A 341 -11.51 -7.91 3.53
CA LEU A 341 -10.52 -7.14 2.78
C LEU A 341 -11.01 -5.70 2.51
N TYR A 342 -12.30 -5.52 2.17
CA TYR A 342 -12.87 -4.17 1.97
C TYR A 342 -13.00 -3.39 3.27
N ALA A 343 -13.26 -4.07 4.40
CA ALA A 343 -13.17 -3.45 5.70
C ALA A 343 -11.74 -2.98 6.00
N LEU A 344 -10.73 -3.81 5.74
CA LEU A 344 -9.32 -3.44 5.90
C LEU A 344 -8.94 -2.24 5.02
N GLY A 345 -9.27 -2.28 3.73
CA GLY A 345 -8.95 -1.20 2.77
C GLY A 345 -9.55 0.15 3.17
N GLY A 346 -10.78 0.15 3.70
CA GLY A 346 -11.47 1.38 4.14
C GLY A 346 -11.18 1.83 5.58
N SER A 347 -10.39 1.05 6.35
CA SER A 347 -10.12 1.32 7.78
C SER A 347 -8.83 2.09 8.04
N SER A 348 -7.94 2.25 7.05
CA SER A 348 -6.58 2.79 7.20
C SER A 348 -5.67 2.00 8.15
N LEU A 349 -5.96 0.73 8.42
CA LEU A 349 -5.23 -0.12 9.39
C LEU A 349 -4.17 -1.02 8.76
N ILE A 350 -4.02 -1.02 7.45
CA ILE A 350 -3.12 -1.95 6.74
C ILE A 350 -1.68 -1.90 7.28
N SER A 351 -1.11 -0.69 7.46
CA SER A 351 0.25 -0.53 7.97
C SER A 351 0.42 -1.09 9.39
N SER A 352 -0.62 -0.99 10.22
CA SER A 352 -0.59 -1.54 11.60
C SER A 352 -0.56 -3.07 11.58
N TYR A 353 -1.40 -3.70 10.76
CA TYR A 353 -1.51 -5.17 10.70
C TYR A 353 -0.40 -5.84 9.88
N THR A 354 0.34 -5.10 9.06
CA THR A 354 1.51 -5.62 8.33
C THR A 354 2.83 -5.36 9.03
N SER A 355 2.83 -4.57 10.11
CA SER A 355 4.01 -4.28 10.92
C SER A 355 4.40 -5.48 11.79
N ASN A 356 5.69 -5.76 11.90
CA ASN A 356 6.23 -6.79 12.79
C ASN A 356 6.46 -6.29 14.24
N LEU A 357 6.09 -5.05 14.55
CA LEU A 357 6.27 -4.46 15.90
C LEU A 357 5.26 -5.00 16.91
N VAL A 358 4.09 -5.42 16.45
CA VAL A 358 3.01 -5.95 17.29
C VAL A 358 2.58 -7.30 16.74
N LYS A 359 2.34 -8.26 17.63
CA LYS A 359 1.74 -9.54 17.26
C LYS A 359 0.22 -9.51 17.43
N TYR A 360 -0.46 -10.21 16.55
CA TYR A 360 -1.92 -10.26 16.51
C TYR A 360 -2.45 -11.69 16.46
N ILE A 361 -3.67 -11.85 16.96
CA ILE A 361 -4.57 -12.94 16.55
C ILE A 361 -5.69 -12.28 15.76
N MET A 362 -6.04 -12.85 14.61
CA MET A 362 -7.10 -12.34 13.74
C MET A 362 -8.12 -13.42 13.44
N LEU A 363 -9.38 -13.10 13.61
CA LEU A 363 -10.51 -13.88 13.08
C LEU A 363 -10.87 -13.31 11.71
N VAL A 364 -11.00 -14.18 10.73
CA VAL A 364 -11.28 -13.81 9.33
C VAL A 364 -12.72 -14.20 9.00
N PRO A 365 -13.66 -13.25 9.06
CA PRO A 365 -15.06 -13.53 8.69
C PRO A 365 -15.21 -13.64 7.18
N THR A 366 -16.20 -14.45 6.77
CA THR A 366 -16.61 -14.67 5.39
C THR A 366 -17.65 -13.65 4.92
N ALA A 367 -17.86 -13.55 3.61
CA ALA A 367 -18.91 -12.71 3.02
C ALA A 367 -20.31 -13.07 3.54
N ASP A 368 -20.59 -14.37 3.75
CA ASP A 368 -21.87 -14.84 4.30
C ASP A 368 -22.13 -14.33 5.73
N GLN A 369 -21.07 -14.23 6.55
CA GLN A 369 -21.17 -13.65 7.90
C GLN A 369 -21.44 -12.15 7.87
N PHE A 370 -20.91 -11.43 6.88
CA PHE A 370 -21.24 -10.02 6.65
C PHE A 370 -22.71 -9.87 6.26
N ASP A 371 -23.18 -10.64 5.28
CA ASP A 371 -24.57 -10.59 4.81
C ASP A 371 -25.56 -10.94 5.93
N ALA A 372 -25.28 -11.96 6.73
CA ALA A 372 -26.09 -12.34 7.89
C ALA A 372 -26.11 -11.26 8.99
N SER A 373 -25.10 -10.39 9.03
CA SER A 373 -25.04 -9.24 9.94
C SER A 373 -25.65 -7.96 9.36
N GLY A 374 -26.30 -8.04 8.19
CA GLY A 374 -26.95 -6.91 7.54
C GLY A 374 -26.00 -5.99 6.76
N ILE A 375 -24.77 -6.44 6.51
CA ILE A 375 -23.78 -5.70 5.74
C ILE A 375 -23.56 -6.40 4.40
N ARG A 376 -24.02 -5.79 3.31
CA ARG A 376 -23.81 -6.35 1.98
C ARG A 376 -22.47 -5.93 1.39
N THR A 377 -21.90 -6.81 0.60
CA THR A 377 -20.65 -6.55 -0.13
C THR A 377 -20.95 -6.06 -1.55
N VAL A 378 -20.38 -4.93 -1.93
CA VAL A 378 -20.50 -4.36 -3.29
C VAL A 378 -19.17 -4.53 -4.02
N TYR A 379 -19.05 -5.63 -4.76
CA TYR A 379 -17.79 -5.98 -5.44
C TYR A 379 -17.35 -4.99 -6.50
N SER A 380 -18.30 -4.32 -7.18
CA SER A 380 -18.00 -3.34 -8.24
C SER A 380 -17.32 -2.07 -7.74
N THR A 381 -17.60 -1.68 -6.50
CA THR A 381 -17.02 -0.48 -5.85
C THR A 381 -16.02 -0.84 -4.75
N GLN A 382 -15.80 -2.15 -4.50
CA GLN A 382 -15.01 -2.64 -3.38
C GLN A 382 -15.48 -2.07 -2.03
N GLY A 383 -16.80 -1.94 -1.90
CA GLY A 383 -17.46 -1.29 -0.78
C GLY A 383 -18.26 -2.25 0.10
N LEU A 384 -18.60 -1.75 1.28
CA LEU A 384 -19.51 -2.40 2.23
C LEU A 384 -20.65 -1.44 2.53
N GLU A 385 -21.88 -1.93 2.47
CA GLU A 385 -23.08 -1.12 2.70
C GLU A 385 -23.98 -1.75 3.76
N GLU A 386 -24.66 -0.89 4.51
CA GLU A 386 -25.70 -1.27 5.47
C GLU A 386 -27.05 -0.65 5.10
N MET A 387 -28.13 -1.31 5.50
CA MET A 387 -29.48 -0.83 5.28
C MET A 387 -29.87 0.19 6.36
N GLY A 388 -30.04 1.45 5.98
CA GLY A 388 -30.60 2.50 6.83
C GLY A 388 -32.04 2.83 6.45
N ASP A 389 -32.60 3.88 7.07
CA ASP A 389 -33.97 4.35 6.82
C ASP A 389 -34.15 4.82 5.37
N ASP A 390 -33.10 5.38 4.75
CA ASP A 390 -33.10 5.89 3.38
C ASP A 390 -32.63 4.85 2.34
N GLY A 391 -32.41 3.59 2.73
CA GLY A 391 -31.92 2.51 1.89
C GLY A 391 -30.46 2.13 2.17
N TRP A 392 -29.82 1.46 1.20
CA TRP A 392 -28.44 1.02 1.32
C TRP A 392 -27.47 2.19 1.22
N SER A 393 -26.54 2.29 2.14
CA SER A 393 -25.49 3.32 2.18
C SER A 393 -24.16 2.72 2.59
N GLU A 394 -23.07 3.28 2.07
CA GLU A 394 -21.72 2.84 2.42
C GLU A 394 -21.46 3.04 3.92
N ILE A 395 -20.95 2.00 4.59
CA ILE A 395 -20.56 2.10 5.99
C ILE A 395 -19.34 3.00 6.15
N SER A 396 -19.30 3.75 7.24
CA SER A 396 -18.21 4.69 7.51
C SER A 396 -16.87 3.99 7.73
N SER A 397 -15.77 4.73 7.51
CA SER A 397 -14.42 4.21 7.83
C SER A 397 -14.27 3.82 9.30
N SER A 398 -14.95 4.51 10.23
CA SER A 398 -14.96 4.13 11.65
C SER A 398 -15.71 2.83 11.91
N ALA A 399 -16.79 2.56 11.18
CA ALA A 399 -17.49 1.27 11.25
C ALA A 399 -16.62 0.14 10.72
N LYS A 400 -15.97 0.34 9.54
CA LYS A 400 -14.99 -0.60 8.98
C LYS A 400 -13.84 -0.88 9.97
N GLN A 401 -13.32 0.17 10.62
CA GLN A 401 -12.29 0.05 11.64
C GLN A 401 -12.77 -0.74 12.86
N ASN A 402 -13.99 -0.52 13.32
CA ASN A 402 -14.55 -1.26 14.46
C ASN A 402 -14.75 -2.74 14.14
N ILE A 403 -15.19 -3.08 12.91
CA ILE A 403 -15.26 -4.47 12.45
C ILE A 403 -13.88 -5.12 12.54
N MET A 404 -12.82 -4.45 12.06
CA MET A 404 -11.44 -4.96 12.18
C MET A 404 -11.02 -5.17 13.64
N TYR A 405 -11.35 -4.23 14.52
CA TYR A 405 -10.99 -4.30 15.94
C TYR A 405 -11.75 -5.37 16.72
N LEU A 406 -12.99 -5.68 16.36
CA LEU A 406 -13.77 -6.76 16.96
C LEU A 406 -13.23 -8.15 16.57
N HIS A 407 -12.60 -8.23 15.39
CA HIS A 407 -12.06 -9.47 14.84
C HIS A 407 -10.53 -9.56 14.95
N SER A 408 -9.90 -8.73 15.78
CA SER A 408 -8.47 -8.79 16.05
C SER A 408 -8.14 -8.53 17.52
N ALA A 409 -7.08 -9.16 17.98
CA ALA A 409 -6.52 -8.97 19.31
C ALA A 409 -5.02 -8.73 19.19
N SER A 410 -4.51 -7.69 19.89
CA SER A 410 -3.06 -7.48 20.03
C SER A 410 -2.52 -8.33 21.16
N ILE A 411 -1.41 -9.01 20.91
CA ILE A 411 -0.81 -9.93 21.87
C ILE A 411 0.41 -9.28 22.50
N PRO A 412 0.46 -9.20 23.84
CA PRO A 412 1.62 -8.66 24.55
C PRO A 412 2.92 -9.40 24.21
N SER A 413 4.03 -8.68 24.21
CA SER A 413 5.35 -9.26 23.95
C SER A 413 5.64 -10.43 24.91
N GLY A 414 6.16 -11.52 24.35
CA GLY A 414 6.49 -12.74 25.10
C GLY A 414 5.31 -13.70 25.31
N GLN A 415 4.09 -13.36 24.82
CA GLN A 415 2.96 -14.29 24.81
C GLN A 415 2.81 -14.95 23.45
N GLU A 416 2.19 -16.15 23.45
CA GLU A 416 1.86 -16.87 22.24
C GLU A 416 0.71 -16.19 21.49
N SER A 417 0.89 -16.00 20.18
CA SER A 417 -0.10 -15.40 19.29
C SER A 417 -1.01 -16.45 18.65
N GLU A 418 -1.45 -17.42 19.45
CA GLU A 418 -2.33 -18.51 19.03
C GLU A 418 -3.55 -18.61 19.95
N LEU A 419 -4.65 -19.08 19.36
CA LEU A 419 -5.85 -19.47 20.10
C LEU A 419 -5.58 -20.81 20.79
N PRO A 420 -5.92 -20.98 22.09
CA PRO A 420 -5.74 -22.24 22.78
C PRO A 420 -6.76 -23.29 22.27
N GLU A 421 -6.25 -24.46 21.92
CA GLU A 421 -7.08 -25.62 21.54
C GLU A 421 -7.74 -26.30 22.76
N ASN A 422 -7.16 -26.12 23.96
CA ASN A 422 -7.64 -26.74 25.19
C ASN A 422 -7.71 -25.70 26.31
N GLY A 423 -8.65 -25.94 27.23
CA GLY A 423 -8.85 -25.06 28.38
C GLY A 423 -9.67 -23.81 28.03
N MET A 424 -9.67 -22.85 28.94
CA MET A 424 -10.44 -21.61 28.81
C MET A 424 -9.54 -20.38 28.89
N LYS A 425 -9.72 -19.44 27.96
CA LYS A 425 -8.99 -18.17 27.93
C LYS A 425 -9.92 -17.02 27.54
N VAL A 426 -9.75 -15.88 28.17
CA VAL A 426 -10.40 -14.62 27.79
C VAL A 426 -9.36 -13.73 27.10
N ILE A 427 -9.66 -13.28 25.89
CA ILE A 427 -8.75 -12.49 25.08
C ILE A 427 -9.41 -11.14 24.79
N PRO A 428 -8.82 -10.01 25.25
CA PRO A 428 -9.33 -8.68 24.90
C PRO A 428 -9.11 -8.42 23.41
N THR A 429 -10.16 -7.96 22.72
CA THR A 429 -10.06 -7.50 21.34
C THR A 429 -9.44 -6.10 21.28
N GLN A 430 -9.16 -5.60 20.08
CA GLN A 430 -8.74 -4.21 19.91
C GLN A 430 -9.91 -3.21 20.07
N SER A 431 -11.15 -3.69 19.98
CA SER A 431 -12.33 -2.87 20.31
C SER A 431 -12.48 -2.79 21.82
N SER A 432 -12.49 -1.60 22.38
CA SER A 432 -12.58 -1.37 23.82
C SER A 432 -13.77 -2.07 24.44
N TRP A 433 -13.56 -2.77 25.55
CA TRP A 433 -14.58 -3.51 26.32
C TRP A 433 -15.18 -4.73 25.60
N ASN A 434 -14.62 -5.15 24.48
CA ASN A 434 -15.01 -6.37 23.79
C ASN A 434 -13.94 -7.45 23.99
N PHE A 435 -14.40 -8.68 24.19
CA PHE A 435 -13.57 -9.83 24.53
C PHE A 435 -14.01 -11.05 23.75
N TRP A 436 -13.04 -11.90 23.44
CA TRP A 436 -13.31 -13.27 23.03
C TRP A 436 -13.19 -14.19 24.23
N PHE A 437 -14.11 -15.13 24.32
CA PHE A 437 -14.02 -16.28 25.21
C PHE A 437 -13.68 -17.50 24.36
N VAL A 438 -12.53 -18.10 24.64
CA VAL A 438 -12.05 -19.30 23.95
C VAL A 438 -12.13 -20.48 24.89
N LYS A 439 -12.72 -21.58 24.46
CA LYS A 439 -12.89 -22.78 25.25
C LYS A 439 -12.79 -24.02 24.39
N ASP A 440 -11.79 -24.87 24.67
CA ASP A 440 -11.68 -26.23 24.09
C ASP A 440 -11.85 -26.28 22.55
N GLY A 441 -11.18 -25.37 21.80
CA GLY A 441 -11.24 -25.28 20.35
C GLY A 441 -12.43 -24.50 19.79
N GLU A 442 -13.20 -23.86 20.65
CA GLU A 442 -14.34 -23.03 20.28
C GLU A 442 -14.15 -21.59 20.77
N ILE A 443 -14.79 -20.64 20.08
CA ILE A 443 -14.67 -19.20 20.37
C ILE A 443 -16.02 -18.50 20.31
N THR A 444 -16.19 -17.47 21.12
CA THR A 444 -17.34 -16.54 21.09
C THR A 444 -16.91 -15.13 21.48
N CYS A 445 -17.76 -14.14 21.23
CA CYS A 445 -17.60 -12.79 21.78
C CYS A 445 -18.55 -12.53 22.94
N ASN A 446 -18.25 -11.52 23.75
CA ASN A 446 -19.09 -11.19 24.93
C ASN A 446 -20.52 -10.83 24.55
N ALA A 447 -20.77 -10.20 23.40
CA ALA A 447 -22.12 -9.87 22.95
C ALA A 447 -22.98 -11.15 22.70
N ILE A 448 -22.41 -12.18 22.07
CA ILE A 448 -23.10 -13.46 21.83
C ILE A 448 -23.17 -14.25 23.14
N PHE A 449 -22.08 -14.28 23.91
CA PHE A 449 -22.06 -14.97 25.21
C PHE A 449 -23.16 -14.46 26.15
N ASN A 450 -23.39 -13.15 26.18
CA ASN A 450 -24.40 -12.54 27.02
C ASN A 450 -25.84 -12.86 26.58
N GLN A 451 -26.07 -13.32 25.33
CA GLN A 451 -27.41 -13.77 24.89
C GLN A 451 -27.94 -14.95 25.72
N GLN A 452 -27.04 -15.74 26.31
CA GLN A 452 -27.44 -16.80 27.24
C GLN A 452 -28.21 -16.29 28.48
N LEU A 453 -28.06 -15.00 28.78
CA LEU A 453 -28.82 -14.36 29.85
C LEU A 453 -30.32 -14.20 29.48
N ASN A 454 -30.70 -14.33 28.22
CA ASN A 454 -32.08 -14.33 27.78
C ASN A 454 -32.66 -15.76 27.85
N PRO A 455 -33.67 -16.04 28.71
CA PRO A 455 -34.28 -17.36 28.85
C PRO A 455 -34.89 -17.91 27.56
N GLN A 456 -35.16 -17.06 26.57
CA GLN A 456 -35.74 -17.45 25.28
C GLN A 456 -34.67 -17.76 24.21
N PHE A 457 -33.40 -17.53 24.54
CA PHE A 457 -32.32 -17.81 23.62
C PHE A 457 -32.03 -19.33 23.58
N ASN A 458 -32.11 -19.91 22.39
CA ASN A 458 -31.85 -21.34 22.14
C ASN A 458 -30.71 -21.55 21.14
N GLY A 459 -29.93 -20.49 20.81
CA GLY A 459 -28.85 -20.57 19.84
C GLY A 459 -27.56 -21.15 20.42
N GLU A 460 -26.66 -21.50 19.52
CA GLU A 460 -25.28 -21.81 19.88
C GLU A 460 -24.56 -20.55 20.33
N VAL A 461 -23.62 -20.69 21.23
CA VAL A 461 -22.89 -19.59 21.85
C VAL A 461 -21.40 -19.68 21.55
N PHE A 462 -20.86 -20.90 21.45
CA PHE A 462 -19.48 -21.17 21.12
C PHE A 462 -19.37 -21.80 19.73
N PHE A 463 -18.41 -21.40 18.95
CA PHE A 463 -18.23 -21.77 17.55
C PHE A 463 -16.83 -22.32 17.32
N PRO A 464 -16.68 -23.43 16.59
CA PRO A 464 -15.37 -23.96 16.21
C PRO A 464 -14.55 -22.91 15.43
N PHE A 465 -13.23 -22.94 15.61
CA PHE A 465 -12.32 -22.16 14.81
C PHE A 465 -11.26 -23.05 14.17
N THR A 466 -10.72 -22.59 13.03
CA THR A 466 -9.67 -23.30 12.28
C THR A 466 -8.57 -22.33 11.91
N LYS A 467 -7.31 -22.73 12.16
CA LYS A 467 -6.16 -21.91 11.77
C LYS A 467 -6.05 -21.85 10.25
N LEU A 468 -6.01 -20.64 9.71
CA LEU A 468 -5.81 -20.36 8.28
C LEU A 468 -4.34 -20.14 7.95
N LYS A 469 -3.62 -19.41 8.83
CA LYS A 469 -2.25 -19.03 8.57
C LYS A 469 -1.49 -18.72 9.86
N ASP A 470 -0.21 -19.11 9.87
CA ASP A 470 0.81 -18.55 10.76
C ASP A 470 1.55 -17.45 10.00
N GLY A 471 1.21 -16.21 10.32
CA GLY A 471 1.82 -15.04 9.71
C GLY A 471 3.09 -14.58 10.43
N SER A 472 3.89 -13.72 9.78
CA SER A 472 5.11 -13.16 10.36
C SER A 472 4.89 -12.40 11.68
N ASN A 473 3.70 -11.85 11.88
CA ASN A 473 3.32 -11.08 13.05
C ASN A 473 2.07 -11.60 13.78
N GLY A 474 1.76 -12.89 13.66
CA GLY A 474 0.67 -13.53 14.40
C GLY A 474 -0.12 -14.54 13.59
N SER A 475 -1.19 -15.06 14.16
CA SER A 475 -1.97 -16.14 13.55
C SER A 475 -3.38 -15.71 13.18
N ALA A 476 -3.88 -16.19 12.06
CA ALA A 476 -5.21 -15.94 11.55
C ALA A 476 -6.06 -17.21 11.54
N TYR A 477 -7.35 -17.06 11.86
CA TYR A 477 -8.30 -18.16 12.00
C TYR A 477 -9.62 -17.84 11.29
N SER A 478 -10.27 -18.86 10.72
CA SER A 478 -11.71 -18.85 10.43
C SER A 478 -12.50 -19.30 11.66
N PHE A 479 -13.79 -19.00 11.70
CA PHE A 479 -14.70 -19.40 12.78
C PHE A 479 -16.11 -19.64 12.22
N ASP A 480 -16.82 -20.62 12.77
CA ASP A 480 -18.06 -21.13 12.19
C ASP A 480 -19.32 -20.42 12.73
N CYS A 481 -19.19 -19.21 13.28
CA CYS A 481 -20.34 -18.38 13.62
C CYS A 481 -21.11 -17.98 12.35
N ASN A 482 -22.41 -17.93 12.44
CA ASN A 482 -23.26 -17.53 11.30
C ASN A 482 -23.35 -16.02 11.09
N GLN A 483 -22.64 -15.21 11.87
CA GLN A 483 -22.62 -13.73 11.80
C GLN A 483 -21.27 -13.17 12.24
N LEU A 484 -21.06 -11.89 12.03
CA LEU A 484 -19.92 -11.16 12.57
C LEU A 484 -19.97 -11.13 14.11
N PHE A 485 -18.80 -11.10 14.73
CA PHE A 485 -18.73 -10.72 16.13
C PHE A 485 -19.06 -9.24 16.27
N MET A 486 -20.01 -8.93 17.14
CA MET A 486 -20.52 -7.59 17.35
C MET A 486 -20.00 -6.99 18.64
N ALA A 487 -19.98 -5.66 18.70
CA ALA A 487 -19.71 -4.97 19.94
C ALA A 487 -20.84 -5.23 20.95
N GLU A 488 -20.45 -5.45 22.20
CA GLU A 488 -21.41 -5.42 23.29
C GLU A 488 -21.92 -3.98 23.46
N SER A 489 -23.19 -3.78 23.23
CA SER A 489 -23.82 -2.47 23.38
C SER A 489 -24.41 -2.25 24.78
N GLY A 490 -24.50 -3.33 25.56
CA GLY A 490 -25.05 -3.28 26.91
C GLY A 490 -23.98 -2.99 27.95
N ASP A 491 -24.17 -1.91 28.69
CA ASP A 491 -23.53 -1.73 29.99
C ASP A 491 -24.18 -2.67 31.03
N LEU A 492 -23.64 -2.69 32.26
CA LEU A 492 -24.21 -3.50 33.32
C LEU A 492 -25.70 -3.17 33.55
N ASN A 493 -26.07 -1.89 33.43
CA ASN A 493 -27.45 -1.45 33.64
C ASN A 493 -28.37 -1.97 32.53
N TYR A 494 -27.91 -1.96 31.24
CA TYR A 494 -28.65 -2.54 30.13
C TYR A 494 -28.82 -4.06 30.31
N ASN A 495 -27.75 -4.77 30.63
CA ASN A 495 -27.80 -6.21 30.87
C ASN A 495 -28.68 -6.58 32.07
N LEU A 496 -28.72 -5.77 33.11
CA LEU A 496 -29.64 -5.91 34.23
C LEU A 496 -31.09 -5.53 33.87
N ALA A 497 -31.28 -4.59 32.93
CA ALA A 497 -32.60 -4.20 32.45
C ALA A 497 -33.26 -5.32 31.61
N ILE A 498 -32.49 -6.08 30.85
CA ILE A 498 -32.95 -7.29 30.16
C ILE A 498 -33.49 -8.31 31.19
N CYS A 499 -32.95 -8.34 32.39
CA CYS A 499 -33.40 -9.16 33.51
C CYS A 499 -34.69 -8.67 34.20
N ALA A 500 -35.45 -7.81 33.55
CA ALA A 500 -36.73 -7.30 34.13
C ALA A 500 -37.91 -8.28 34.08
N ASP A 501 -37.79 -9.38 33.36
CA ASP A 501 -38.78 -10.45 33.35
C ASP A 501 -38.72 -11.24 34.66
N ARG A 502 -39.88 -11.54 35.23
CA ARG A 502 -40.02 -12.29 36.47
C ARG A 502 -39.42 -13.71 36.40
N ASN A 503 -39.33 -14.27 35.22
CA ASN A 503 -38.75 -15.60 34.99
C ASN A 503 -37.21 -15.59 34.98
N TYR A 504 -36.61 -14.43 35.07
CA TYR A 504 -35.16 -14.28 35.00
C TYR A 504 -34.50 -14.73 36.31
N PRO A 505 -33.39 -15.47 36.27
CA PRO A 505 -32.73 -15.96 37.50
C PRO A 505 -32.24 -14.85 38.44
N TYR A 506 -32.10 -13.65 37.94
CA TYR A 506 -31.57 -12.48 38.68
C TYR A 506 -32.59 -11.37 38.88
N TYR A 507 -33.89 -11.62 38.59
CA TYR A 507 -34.97 -10.64 38.67
C TYR A 507 -35.04 -9.97 40.05
N CYS A 508 -34.94 -10.72 41.13
CA CYS A 508 -35.02 -10.19 42.48
C CYS A 508 -33.90 -9.18 42.76
N PHE A 509 -32.66 -9.49 42.32
CA PHE A 509 -31.54 -8.57 42.48
C PHE A 509 -31.79 -7.27 41.69
N THR A 510 -32.26 -7.38 40.45
CA THR A 510 -32.58 -6.21 39.63
C THR A 510 -33.65 -5.34 40.29
N GLN A 511 -34.64 -5.91 40.92
CA GLN A 511 -35.68 -5.16 41.64
C GLN A 511 -35.08 -4.47 42.88
N LEU A 512 -34.23 -5.15 43.65
CA LEU A 512 -33.51 -4.52 44.77
C LEU A 512 -32.64 -3.38 44.31
N LEU A 513 -31.90 -3.56 43.23
CA LEU A 513 -31.04 -2.51 42.66
C LEU A 513 -31.84 -1.26 42.23
N ARG A 514 -33.04 -1.46 41.65
CA ARG A 514 -33.94 -0.37 41.29
C ARG A 514 -34.52 0.39 42.47
N GLN A 515 -34.59 -0.19 43.65
CA GLN A 515 -35.00 0.47 44.87
C GLN A 515 -33.91 1.28 45.55
N THR A 516 -32.68 1.14 45.06
CA THR A 516 -31.55 1.92 45.57
C THR A 516 -31.31 3.20 44.75
N ASP A 517 -30.65 4.16 45.32
CA ASP A 517 -30.25 5.38 44.61
C ASP A 517 -29.14 5.16 43.58
N ILE A 518 -28.60 3.96 43.49
CA ILE A 518 -27.49 3.64 42.59
C ILE A 518 -27.86 3.89 41.13
N ILE A 519 -29.06 3.47 40.73
CA ILE A 519 -29.55 3.66 39.34
C ILE A 519 -30.04 5.08 39.11
N SER A 520 -30.66 5.71 40.11
CA SER A 520 -31.23 7.07 40.01
C SER A 520 -30.18 8.17 40.18
N ASN A 521 -29.05 7.89 40.81
CA ASN A 521 -27.96 8.84 41.05
C ASN A 521 -26.99 8.89 39.87
N GLN A 522 -26.97 10.03 39.17
CA GLN A 522 -26.15 10.26 37.98
C GLN A 522 -24.65 10.04 38.23
N VAL A 523 -24.14 10.31 39.43
CA VAL A 523 -22.73 10.11 39.77
C VAL A 523 -22.41 8.63 39.91
N LEU A 524 -23.28 7.87 40.58
CA LEU A 524 -23.12 6.43 40.74
C LEU A 524 -23.35 5.69 39.41
N MET A 525 -24.33 6.13 38.62
CA MET A 525 -24.53 5.64 37.25
C MET A 525 -23.28 5.87 36.36
N ASN A 526 -22.65 7.03 36.43
CA ASN A 526 -21.42 7.28 35.70
C ASN A 526 -20.27 6.35 36.10
N ILE A 527 -20.17 5.95 37.36
CA ILE A 527 -19.20 4.96 37.83
C ILE A 527 -19.51 3.59 37.21
N PHE A 528 -20.76 3.17 37.20
CA PHE A 528 -21.20 1.91 36.59
C PHE A 528 -21.04 1.90 35.06
N LEU A 529 -21.24 3.02 34.38
CA LEU A 529 -21.13 3.13 32.93
C LEU A 529 -19.67 3.30 32.45
N LYS A 530 -18.80 3.89 33.24
CA LYS A 530 -17.43 4.27 32.82
C LYS A 530 -16.31 3.57 33.57
N GLY A 531 -16.64 2.94 34.71
CA GLY A 531 -15.68 2.23 35.56
C GLY A 531 -15.50 0.76 35.16
N ARG A 532 -14.31 0.22 35.48
CA ARG A 532 -14.09 -1.22 35.43
C ARG A 532 -14.44 -1.80 36.80
N PHE A 533 -15.39 -2.73 36.85
CA PHE A 533 -15.80 -3.37 38.10
C PHE A 533 -16.25 -4.79 37.83
N VAL A 534 -16.34 -5.58 38.91
CA VAL A 534 -16.92 -6.91 38.92
C VAL A 534 -18.16 -6.86 39.81
N ALA A 535 -19.29 -7.34 39.34
CA ALA A 535 -20.51 -7.47 40.10
C ALA A 535 -20.78 -8.94 40.40
N PHE A 536 -21.00 -9.27 41.68
CA PHE A 536 -21.49 -10.58 42.10
C PHE A 536 -22.99 -10.48 42.30
N ILE A 537 -23.76 -11.12 41.42
CA ILE A 537 -25.22 -11.04 41.39
C ILE A 537 -25.83 -12.31 41.93
N PRO A 538 -26.55 -12.26 43.09
CA PRO A 538 -27.20 -13.39 43.64
C PRO A 538 -28.44 -13.82 42.80
N THR A 539 -28.64 -15.11 42.68
CA THR A 539 -29.82 -15.65 42.01
C THR A 539 -31.10 -15.35 42.82
N ASN A 540 -32.28 -15.45 42.16
CA ASN A 540 -33.58 -15.33 42.86
C ASN A 540 -33.68 -16.31 44.02
N GLU A 541 -33.17 -17.54 43.86
CA GLU A 541 -33.19 -18.56 44.90
C GLU A 541 -32.30 -18.18 46.08
N ALA A 542 -31.07 -17.68 45.80
CA ALA A 542 -30.18 -17.22 46.87
C ALA A 542 -30.79 -16.09 47.69
N ILE A 543 -31.48 -15.12 47.02
CA ILE A 543 -32.17 -14.02 47.71
C ILE A 543 -33.35 -14.56 48.52
N ARG A 544 -34.14 -15.49 47.94
CA ARG A 544 -35.27 -16.12 48.65
C ARG A 544 -34.79 -16.85 49.89
N GLN A 545 -33.70 -17.61 49.78
CA GLN A 545 -33.12 -18.32 50.93
C GLN A 545 -32.66 -17.34 52.03
N ALA A 546 -31.96 -16.27 51.65
CA ALA A 546 -31.54 -15.26 52.59
C ALA A 546 -32.69 -14.56 53.32
N LEU A 547 -33.88 -14.43 52.69
CA LEU A 547 -35.07 -13.90 53.30
C LEU A 547 -35.77 -14.89 54.22
N LEU A 548 -35.58 -16.20 54.01
CA LEU A 548 -36.12 -17.26 54.90
C LEU A 548 -35.22 -17.47 56.11
N ASP A 549 -33.94 -17.20 56.02
CA ASP A 549 -32.95 -17.40 57.09
C ASP A 549 -32.89 -16.21 58.05
N ASN A 550 -33.55 -15.07 57.73
CA ASN A 550 -33.67 -13.86 58.57
C ASN A 550 -35.14 -13.57 58.94
#